data_df7b0d45c5e403587b3b12fbd175252e
#
_entry.id   df7b0d45c5e403587b3b12fbd175252e
#
_cell.length_a   1.000
_cell.length_b   1.000
_cell.length_c   1.000
_cell.angle_alpha   90.00
_cell.angle_beta   90.00
_cell.angle_gamma   90.00
#
_symmetry.space_group_name_H-M   'P 1'
#
loop_
_entity.id
_entity.type
_entity.pdbx_description
1 polymer ?
#
loop_
_entity_poly.entity_id
_entity_poly.type
_entity_poly.pdbx_seq_one_letter_code
_entity_poly.pdbx_strand_id
1 'polypeptide(L)'
;MDVSEILKSSFTILGAGRSGIAITKLLKRKGGKVFLSENLPVDKLKYFEEKVLKEEGIEFETGGHTQKVFENDIMIKSPGIPIDMILS
;
A
#
# COMPACT_ATOMS: atom_id res chain seq x y z
N MET A 1 -16.89 -15.30 -0.22
CA MET A 1 -15.42 -15.44 -0.04
C MET A 1 -15.09 -15.18 1.42
N ASP A 2 -14.44 -16.12 2.09
CA ASP A 2 -14.10 -15.89 3.47
C ASP A 2 -12.77 -15.10 3.61
N VAL A 3 -12.51 -14.63 4.83
CA VAL A 3 -11.35 -13.77 5.08
C VAL A 3 -10.04 -14.50 4.79
N SER A 4 -9.96 -15.80 5.04
CA SER A 4 -8.71 -16.54 4.82
C SER A 4 -8.36 -16.63 3.34
N GLU A 5 -9.34 -16.70 2.46
CA GLU A 5 -9.09 -16.69 1.02
C GLU A 5 -8.62 -15.33 0.55
N ILE A 6 -9.20 -14.26 1.10
CA ILE A 6 -8.77 -12.90 0.77
C ILE A 6 -7.31 -12.71 1.19
N LEU A 7 -6.93 -13.20 2.37
CA LEU A 7 -5.58 -13.04 2.88
C LEU A 7 -4.52 -13.86 2.13
N LYS A 8 -4.94 -14.82 1.32
CA LYS A 8 -4.01 -15.56 0.45
C LYS A 8 -3.64 -14.76 -0.81
N SER A 9 -4.41 -13.72 -1.10
CA SER A 9 -4.12 -12.85 -2.24
C SER A 9 -2.96 -11.91 -1.92
N SER A 10 -2.43 -11.29 -2.96
CA SER A 10 -1.45 -10.22 -2.81
C SER A 10 -2.12 -8.87 -3.06
N PHE A 11 -1.62 -7.84 -2.39
CA PHE A 11 -2.27 -6.54 -2.39
C PHE A 11 -1.30 -5.42 -2.77
N THR A 12 -1.78 -4.49 -3.59
CA THR A 12 -1.13 -3.20 -3.78
C THR A 12 -2.00 -2.14 -3.11
N ILE A 13 -1.40 -1.36 -2.22
CA ILE A 13 -2.07 -0.23 -1.57
C ILE A 13 -1.58 1.05 -2.22
N LEU A 14 -2.48 1.81 -2.80
CA LEU A 14 -2.15 3.10 -3.41
C LEU A 14 -2.37 4.21 -2.41
N GLY A 15 -1.29 4.87 -2.01
CA GLY A 15 -1.33 5.98 -1.09
C GLY A 15 -0.83 5.64 0.30
N ALA A 16 0.17 6.41 0.75
CA ALA A 16 0.80 6.23 2.06
C ALA A 16 0.35 7.31 3.05
N GLY A 17 -0.92 7.69 2.98
CA GLY A 17 -1.54 8.51 4.01
C GLY A 17 -1.87 7.65 5.22
N ARG A 18 -2.54 8.25 6.19
CA ARG A 18 -2.90 7.57 7.43
C ARG A 18 -3.63 6.25 7.20
N SER A 19 -4.65 6.28 6.34
CA SER A 19 -5.46 5.09 6.05
C SER A 19 -4.69 4.02 5.29
N GLY A 20 -3.90 4.44 4.29
CA GLY A 20 -3.12 3.50 3.49
C GLY A 20 -2.08 2.77 4.32
N ILE A 21 -1.40 3.48 5.21
CA ILE A 21 -0.41 2.87 6.10
C ILE A 21 -1.10 1.91 7.08
N ALA A 22 -2.25 2.31 7.63
CA ALA A 22 -2.99 1.45 8.56
C ALA A 22 -3.44 0.15 7.89
N ILE A 23 -3.99 0.23 6.69
CA ILE A 23 -4.43 -0.93 5.92
C ILE A 23 -3.23 -1.83 5.58
N THR A 24 -2.11 -1.23 5.17
CA THR A 24 -0.90 -1.96 4.83
C THR A 24 -0.40 -2.78 6.02
N LYS A 25 -0.30 -2.16 7.18
CA LYS A 25 0.15 -2.84 8.40
C LYS A 25 -0.82 -3.94 8.82
N LEU A 26 -2.12 -3.68 8.74
CA LEU A 26 -3.13 -4.67 9.09
C LEU A 26 -3.03 -5.90 8.21
N LEU A 27 -2.97 -5.72 6.90
CA LEU A 27 -2.85 -6.84 5.96
C LEU A 27 -1.57 -7.64 6.18
N LYS A 28 -0.46 -6.94 6.42
CA LYS A 28 0.82 -7.61 6.67
C LYS A 28 0.76 -8.45 7.94
N ARG A 29 0.19 -7.90 9.01
CA ARG A 29 0.08 -8.62 10.29
C ARG A 29 -0.84 -9.83 10.21
N LYS A 30 -1.80 -9.82 9.29
CA LYS A 30 -2.70 -10.95 9.06
C LYS A 30 -2.10 -12.00 8.11
N GLY A 31 -0.87 -11.81 7.68
CA GLY A 31 -0.17 -12.77 6.83
C GLY A 31 -0.31 -12.51 5.33
N GLY A 32 -0.91 -11.40 4.95
CA GLY A 32 -1.04 -11.04 3.54
C GLY A 32 0.27 -10.55 2.95
N LYS A 33 0.41 -10.71 1.63
CA LYS A 33 1.51 -10.10 0.90
C LYS A 33 1.05 -8.73 0.44
N VAL A 34 1.76 -7.68 0.83
CA VAL A 34 1.32 -6.31 0.56
C VAL A 34 2.47 -5.45 0.04
N PHE A 35 2.15 -4.60 -0.92
CA PHE A 35 3.06 -3.61 -1.50
C PHE A 35 2.41 -2.24 -1.39
N LEU A 36 3.10 -1.29 -0.75
CA LEU A 36 2.61 0.07 -0.57
C LEU A 36 3.27 0.98 -1.60
N SER A 37 2.47 1.66 -2.41
CA SER A 37 2.98 2.56 -3.43
C SER A 37 2.44 3.96 -3.22
N GLU A 38 3.34 4.94 -3.20
CA GLU A 38 3.00 6.34 -2.94
C GLU A 38 3.61 7.25 -3.98
N ASN A 39 2.80 8.13 -4.56
CA ASN A 39 3.24 9.06 -5.59
C ASN A 39 4.16 10.16 -5.05
N LEU A 40 3.92 10.63 -3.83
CA LEU A 40 4.72 11.70 -3.24
C LEU A 40 6.06 11.16 -2.72
N PRO A 41 7.11 12.01 -2.70
CA PRO A 41 8.37 11.62 -2.10
C PRO A 41 8.27 11.57 -0.57
N VAL A 42 9.18 10.85 0.06
CA VAL A 42 9.17 10.60 1.53
C VAL A 42 9.07 11.88 2.34
N ASP A 43 9.78 12.93 1.93
CA ASP A 43 9.80 14.21 2.67
C ASP A 43 8.46 14.94 2.69
N LYS A 44 7.51 14.51 1.86
CA LYS A 44 6.16 15.08 1.81
C LYS A 44 5.13 14.22 2.55
N LEU A 45 5.55 13.10 3.14
CA LEU A 45 4.65 12.14 3.76
C LEU A 45 4.61 12.31 5.28
N LYS A 46 3.45 12.69 5.80
CA LYS A 46 3.28 13.00 7.22
C LYS A 46 3.30 11.77 8.13
N TYR A 47 2.73 10.67 7.67
CA TYR A 47 2.54 9.48 8.49
C TYR A 47 3.49 8.34 8.14
N PHE A 48 4.41 8.56 7.21
CA PHE A 48 5.28 7.52 6.69
C PHE A 48 6.52 7.35 7.57
N GLU A 49 6.66 6.15 8.12
CA GLU A 49 7.80 5.79 8.94
C GLU A 49 8.55 4.65 8.26
N GLU A 50 9.52 5.00 7.41
CA GLU A 50 10.26 4.04 6.59
C GLU A 50 10.88 2.93 7.42
N LYS A 51 11.51 3.29 8.55
CA LYS A 51 12.16 2.31 9.40
C LYS A 51 11.17 1.28 9.95
N VAL A 52 9.99 1.73 10.38
CA VAL A 52 8.95 0.84 10.90
C VAL A 52 8.46 -0.11 9.83
N LEU A 53 8.24 0.40 8.61
CA LEU A 53 7.79 -0.44 7.50
C LEU A 53 8.83 -1.50 7.15
N LYS A 54 10.10 -1.13 7.13
CA LYS A 54 11.18 -2.09 6.86
C LYS A 54 11.29 -3.15 7.96
N GLU A 55 11.14 -2.75 9.21
CA GLU A 55 11.16 -3.68 10.33
C GLU A 55 10.02 -4.70 10.27
N GLU A 56 8.85 -4.28 9.76
CA GLU A 56 7.73 -5.20 9.59
C GLU A 56 7.79 -5.99 8.29
N GLY A 57 8.84 -5.82 7.50
CA GLY A 57 9.00 -6.55 6.25
C GLY A 57 8.07 -6.10 5.15
N ILE A 58 7.61 -4.85 5.20
CA ILE A 58 6.69 -4.30 4.22
C ILE A 58 7.47 -3.71 3.05
N GLU A 59 7.14 -4.16 1.83
CA GLU A 59 7.72 -3.62 0.61
C GLU A 59 6.97 -2.34 0.22
N PHE A 60 7.69 -1.32 -0.20
CA PHE A 60 7.08 -0.05 -0.58
C PHE A 60 7.90 0.70 -1.63
N GLU A 61 7.25 1.65 -2.30
CA GLU A 61 7.91 2.65 -3.16
C GLU A 61 7.28 4.01 -2.91
N THR A 62 8.08 5.07 -3.07
CA THR A 62 7.64 6.45 -2.94
C THR A 62 8.18 7.28 -4.09
N GLY A 63 7.60 8.47 -4.30
CA GLY A 63 8.05 9.35 -5.36
C GLY A 63 7.58 8.96 -6.75
N GLY A 64 6.56 8.13 -6.84
CA GLY A 64 5.96 7.70 -8.10
C GLY A 64 5.51 6.27 -8.02
N HIS A 65 4.51 5.95 -8.84
CA HIS A 65 4.02 4.57 -8.99
C HIS A 65 4.75 3.92 -10.15
N THR A 66 5.31 2.73 -9.92
CA THR A 66 5.93 1.94 -10.99
C THR A 66 4.99 0.82 -11.41
N GLN A 67 5.42 0.03 -12.40
CA GLN A 67 4.64 -1.12 -12.85
C GLN A 67 4.45 -2.18 -11.77
N LYS A 68 5.21 -2.11 -10.70
CA LYS A 68 5.04 -3.02 -9.56
C LYS A 68 3.64 -2.98 -8.97
N VAL A 69 2.92 -1.86 -9.12
CA VAL A 69 1.55 -1.76 -8.61
C VAL A 69 0.62 -2.77 -9.27
N PHE A 70 0.94 -3.23 -10.47
CA PHE A 70 0.10 -4.19 -11.20
C PHE A 70 0.52 -5.65 -10.97
N GLU A 71 1.53 -5.90 -10.17
CA GLU A 71 2.04 -7.26 -9.94
C GLU A 71 1.25 -8.04 -8.89
N ASN A 72 0.30 -7.40 -8.23
CA ASN A 72 -0.49 -8.03 -7.18
C ASN A 72 -1.94 -8.26 -7.62
N ASP A 73 -2.62 -9.18 -6.93
CA ASP A 73 -3.97 -9.60 -7.30
C ASP A 73 -5.03 -8.53 -7.08
N ILE A 74 -4.88 -7.78 -6.00
CA ILE A 74 -5.89 -6.81 -5.57
C ILE A 74 -5.23 -5.44 -5.37
N MET A 75 -5.85 -4.42 -5.92
CA MET A 75 -5.38 -3.04 -5.74
C MET A 75 -6.39 -2.29 -4.88
N ILE A 76 -5.92 -1.72 -3.79
CA ILE A 76 -6.74 -0.95 -2.86
C ILE A 76 -6.30 0.50 -2.90
N LYS A 77 -7.23 1.38 -3.22
CA LYS A 77 -6.98 2.81 -3.20
C LYS A 77 -7.24 3.34 -1.80
N SER A 78 -6.24 4.01 -1.22
CA SER A 78 -6.40 4.68 0.07
C SER A 78 -7.36 5.87 -0.07
N PRO A 79 -8.25 6.09 0.91
CA PRO A 79 -9.08 7.29 0.92
C PRO A 79 -8.22 8.56 0.84
N GLY A 80 -8.66 9.53 0.07
CA GLY A 80 -7.92 10.77 -0.12
C GLY A 80 -7.13 10.83 -1.41
N ILE A 81 -6.99 9.72 -2.14
CA ILE A 81 -6.40 9.76 -3.48
C ILE A 81 -7.53 10.05 -4.48
N PRO A 82 -7.48 11.16 -5.23
CA PRO A 82 -8.51 11.44 -6.23
C PRO A 82 -8.56 10.33 -7.28
N ILE A 83 -9.77 9.89 -7.61
CA ILE A 83 -9.94 8.79 -8.56
C ILE A 83 -9.42 9.11 -9.95
N ASP A 84 -9.49 10.37 -10.36
CA ASP A 84 -9.00 10.81 -11.65
C ASP A 84 -7.48 10.68 -11.78
N MET A 85 -6.75 10.75 -10.68
CA MET A 85 -5.30 10.51 -10.68
C MET A 85 -4.96 9.06 -10.99
N ILE A 86 -5.86 8.14 -10.67
CA ILE A 86 -5.64 6.71 -10.91
C ILE A 86 -6.05 6.34 -12.33
N LEU A 87 -7.09 6.99 -12.84
CA LEU A 87 -7.64 6.70 -14.16
C LEU A 87 -6.93 7.43 -15.31
N SER A 88 -6.13 8.44 -14.99
CA SER A 88 -5.44 9.24 -16.01
C SER A 88 -4.11 8.65 -16.44
#